data_e20afe3d0ace4b2d38a2763c0f377690
#
_entry.id   e20afe3d0ace4b2d38a2763c0f377690
#
_cell.length_a   1.000
_cell.length_b   1.000
_cell.length_c   1.000
_cell.angle_alpha   90.00
_cell.angle_beta   90.00
_cell.angle_gamma   90.00
#
_symmetry.space_group_name_H-M   'P 1'
#
loop_
_entity.id
_entity.type
_entity.pdbx_description
1 polymer ?
#
loop_
_entity_poly.entity_id
_entity_poly.type
_entity_poly.pdbx_seq_one_letter_code
_entity_poly.pdbx_strand_id
1 'polypeptide(L)'
;RTVENILERQGYDINSIPTEGKTVYLRATANLSTGGIAIDRTDEIHSDNIYLAVRVAKIIGLDIAGIDIVTPDISRPLAEVGGVVVEVNAAPGFRMHTYPSQGKPRDVAGAVINMLFPPGKSSRVPILAVTGTNGKTTTTRLLAHIVKQTGKTVGYTTTDGTYIGDCLVDRGDNTGPQSARLILQDPTVDVAVLEAARGGILRSGLGFNACDLGIILNVAADHLGIGDINTVEQLAHLKSVVAETVFPHGYAILNADDPLVAAMAKRVKAQIAYFSLNPNNPIVR
;
A
#
# COMPACT_ATOMS: atom_id res chain seq x y z
N ARG A 1 -42.70 17.92 4.25
CA ARG A 1 -43.44 16.88 3.50
C ARG A 1 -43.02 15.45 3.84
N THR A 2 -41.72 15.09 3.82
CA THR A 2 -41.29 13.70 4.08
C THR A 2 -41.53 13.27 5.54
N VAL A 3 -41.26 14.14 6.51
CA VAL A 3 -41.47 13.87 7.94
C VAL A 3 -42.97 13.84 8.26
N GLU A 4 -43.74 14.77 7.74
CA GLU A 4 -45.21 14.85 7.91
C GLU A 4 -45.89 13.55 7.43
N ASN A 5 -45.54 13.07 6.24
CA ASN A 5 -46.09 11.81 5.70
C ASN A 5 -45.73 10.59 6.57
N ILE A 6 -44.54 10.59 7.21
CA ILE A 6 -44.10 9.52 8.10
C ILE A 6 -44.88 9.58 9.42
N LEU A 7 -45.13 10.77 9.94
CA LEU A 7 -45.94 10.97 11.14
C LEU A 7 -47.37 10.57 10.91
N GLU A 8 -48.03 11.03 9.79
CA GLU A 8 -49.36 10.68 9.42
C GLU A 8 -49.60 9.16 9.34
N ARG A 9 -48.66 8.41 8.75
CA ARG A 9 -48.72 6.94 8.67
C ARG A 9 -48.66 6.27 10.06
N GLN A 10 -48.16 6.95 11.10
CA GLN A 10 -48.07 6.50 12.45
C GLN A 10 -49.25 7.05 13.30
N GLY A 11 -50.15 7.84 12.71
CA GLY A 11 -51.27 8.49 13.39
C GLY A 11 -50.90 9.73 14.18
N TYR A 12 -49.82 10.42 13.78
CA TYR A 12 -49.31 11.64 14.40
C TYR A 12 -49.26 12.79 13.37
N ASP A 13 -49.25 13.99 13.86
CA ASP A 13 -48.90 15.20 13.14
C ASP A 13 -47.68 15.92 13.79
N ILE A 14 -47.26 17.06 13.22
CA ILE A 14 -46.09 17.81 13.69
C ILE A 14 -46.30 18.43 15.08
N ASN A 15 -47.54 18.58 15.54
CA ASN A 15 -47.91 19.13 16.85
C ASN A 15 -48.26 18.03 17.85
N SER A 16 -48.30 16.80 17.46
CA SER A 16 -48.66 15.66 18.31
C SER A 16 -47.60 15.42 19.39
N ILE A 17 -48.02 15.23 20.62
CA ILE A 17 -47.18 14.86 21.77
C ILE A 17 -47.34 13.36 22.02
N PRO A 18 -46.32 12.53 21.71
CA PRO A 18 -46.39 11.09 22.01
C PRO A 18 -46.53 10.83 23.51
N THR A 19 -47.24 9.77 23.89
CA THR A 19 -47.28 9.30 25.24
C THR A 19 -45.94 8.83 25.74
N GLU A 20 -45.67 8.94 27.03
CA GLU A 20 -44.41 8.52 27.64
C GLU A 20 -44.08 7.05 27.31
N GLY A 21 -42.83 6.79 26.89
CA GLY A 21 -42.34 5.46 26.46
C GLY A 21 -42.67 5.07 25.03
N LYS A 22 -43.46 5.86 24.28
CA LYS A 22 -43.78 5.56 22.89
C LYS A 22 -42.75 6.18 21.92
N THR A 23 -42.12 5.35 21.08
CA THR A 23 -41.19 5.79 20.03
C THR A 23 -41.98 6.17 18.79
N VAL A 24 -41.74 7.37 18.25
CA VAL A 24 -42.26 7.85 16.98
C VAL A 24 -41.10 8.04 16.00
N TYR A 25 -41.17 7.40 14.85
CA TYR A 25 -40.13 7.45 13.86
C TYR A 25 -40.31 8.68 12.96
N LEU A 26 -39.24 9.50 12.83
CA LEU A 26 -39.24 10.68 11.96
C LEU A 26 -38.64 10.42 10.57
N ARG A 27 -37.92 9.30 10.42
CA ARG A 27 -37.32 8.83 9.16
C ARG A 27 -37.38 7.32 9.07
N ALA A 28 -37.50 6.83 7.82
CA ALA A 28 -37.56 5.40 7.51
C ALA A 28 -36.17 4.84 7.04
N THR A 29 -35.07 5.57 7.28
CA THR A 29 -33.75 5.17 6.82
C THR A 29 -32.92 4.64 8.00
N ALA A 30 -32.28 3.50 7.81
CA ALA A 30 -31.35 2.89 8.78
C ALA A 30 -29.93 3.47 8.75
N ASN A 31 -29.65 4.46 7.90
CA ASN A 31 -28.31 5.02 7.73
C ASN A 31 -27.88 5.82 8.99
N LEU A 32 -26.67 5.54 9.51
CA LEU A 32 -26.08 6.22 10.67
C LEU A 32 -26.01 7.75 10.50
N SER A 33 -25.70 8.24 9.28
CA SER A 33 -25.61 9.67 8.97
C SER A 33 -26.95 10.41 9.07
N THR A 34 -28.07 9.67 9.10
CA THR A 34 -29.42 10.22 9.15
C THR A 34 -30.17 9.87 10.45
N GLY A 35 -29.43 9.40 11.48
CA GLY A 35 -29.97 9.12 12.80
C GLY A 35 -30.29 7.64 13.09
N GLY A 36 -29.90 6.73 12.18
CA GLY A 36 -29.94 5.29 12.46
C GLY A 36 -28.92 4.90 13.54
N ILE A 37 -29.15 3.78 14.20
CA ILE A 37 -28.26 3.21 15.22
C ILE A 37 -27.66 1.89 14.73
N ALA A 38 -26.39 1.63 15.07
CA ALA A 38 -25.74 0.35 14.83
C ALA A 38 -25.84 -0.54 16.07
N ILE A 39 -26.40 -1.73 15.92
CA ILE A 39 -26.51 -2.73 16.99
C ILE A 39 -25.73 -3.97 16.55
N ASP A 40 -24.76 -4.40 17.36
CA ASP A 40 -24.03 -5.63 17.11
C ASP A 40 -24.94 -6.86 17.36
N ARG A 41 -25.11 -7.68 16.33
CA ARG A 41 -25.85 -8.93 16.35
C ARG A 41 -24.99 -10.12 15.89
N THR A 42 -23.67 -9.95 15.85
CA THR A 42 -22.75 -10.94 15.28
C THR A 42 -22.90 -12.33 15.92
N ASP A 43 -23.07 -12.38 17.25
CA ASP A 43 -23.18 -13.65 17.98
C ASP A 43 -24.54 -14.34 17.80
N GLU A 44 -25.53 -13.65 17.22
CA GLU A 44 -26.90 -14.13 17.04
C GLU A 44 -27.19 -14.59 15.60
N ILE A 45 -26.28 -14.31 14.65
CA ILE A 45 -26.51 -14.61 13.24
C ILE A 45 -26.62 -16.12 13.01
N HIS A 46 -27.69 -16.57 12.32
CA HIS A 46 -27.83 -17.95 11.93
C HIS A 46 -26.73 -18.40 10.96
N SER A 47 -26.25 -19.65 11.10
CA SER A 47 -25.16 -20.19 10.27
C SER A 47 -25.43 -20.14 8.76
N ASP A 48 -26.67 -20.37 8.34
CA ASP A 48 -27.07 -20.30 6.93
C ASP A 48 -26.94 -18.89 6.35
N ASN A 49 -27.20 -17.86 7.17
CA ASN A 49 -27.06 -16.47 6.78
C ASN A 49 -25.58 -16.08 6.64
N ILE A 50 -24.72 -16.60 7.54
CA ILE A 50 -23.26 -16.46 7.42
C ILE A 50 -22.78 -17.12 6.13
N TYR A 51 -23.21 -18.37 5.87
CA TYR A 51 -22.86 -19.09 4.64
C TYR A 51 -23.30 -18.33 3.39
N LEU A 52 -24.53 -17.81 3.38
CA LEU A 52 -25.07 -17.01 2.27
C LEU A 52 -24.20 -15.77 2.02
N ALA A 53 -23.86 -15.00 3.06
CA ALA A 53 -23.04 -13.79 2.96
C ALA A 53 -21.65 -14.08 2.38
N VAL A 54 -20.97 -15.11 2.90
CA VAL A 54 -19.68 -15.56 2.40
C VAL A 54 -19.76 -16.01 0.94
N ARG A 55 -20.82 -16.75 0.58
CA ARG A 55 -21.05 -17.22 -0.80
C ARG A 55 -21.28 -16.06 -1.76
N VAL A 56 -22.05 -15.05 -1.35
CA VAL A 56 -22.30 -13.83 -2.16
C VAL A 56 -21.00 -13.10 -2.45
N ALA A 57 -20.15 -12.87 -1.44
CA ALA A 57 -18.84 -12.25 -1.61
C ALA A 57 -17.96 -13.03 -2.61
N LYS A 58 -17.91 -14.36 -2.47
CA LYS A 58 -17.14 -15.25 -3.36
C LYS A 58 -17.63 -15.25 -4.80
N ILE A 59 -18.96 -15.24 -5.03
CA ILE A 59 -19.55 -15.22 -6.38
C ILE A 59 -19.21 -13.92 -7.11
N ILE A 60 -19.19 -12.79 -6.37
CA ILE A 60 -18.84 -11.48 -6.93
C ILE A 60 -17.33 -11.34 -7.09
N GLY A 61 -16.53 -12.14 -6.38
CA GLY A 61 -15.05 -12.09 -6.41
C GLY A 61 -14.46 -11.01 -5.49
N LEU A 62 -15.12 -10.71 -4.37
CA LEU A 62 -14.65 -9.73 -3.39
C LEU A 62 -14.02 -10.44 -2.18
N ASP A 63 -12.79 -10.03 -1.83
CA ASP A 63 -12.10 -10.49 -0.61
C ASP A 63 -12.69 -9.84 0.65
N ILE A 64 -13.18 -8.61 0.52
CA ILE A 64 -13.84 -7.83 1.56
C ILE A 64 -15.13 -7.29 0.97
N ALA A 65 -16.25 -7.54 1.63
CA ALA A 65 -17.55 -7.05 1.19
C ALA A 65 -18.45 -6.67 2.37
N GLY A 66 -19.19 -5.58 2.23
CA GLY A 66 -20.35 -5.27 3.05
C GLY A 66 -21.60 -5.80 2.37
N ILE A 67 -22.36 -6.64 3.05
CA ILE A 67 -23.57 -7.24 2.49
C ILE A 67 -24.76 -6.74 3.27
N ASP A 68 -25.59 -5.93 2.62
CA ASP A 68 -26.78 -5.36 3.22
C ASP A 68 -27.95 -6.34 3.04
N ILE A 69 -28.49 -6.80 4.16
CA ILE A 69 -29.59 -7.76 4.23
C ILE A 69 -30.75 -7.10 4.97
N VAL A 70 -31.93 -7.20 4.40
CA VAL A 70 -33.18 -6.85 5.09
C VAL A 70 -33.88 -8.13 5.51
N THR A 71 -34.14 -8.28 6.81
CA THR A 71 -34.80 -9.46 7.40
C THR A 71 -35.57 -9.08 8.65
N PRO A 72 -36.69 -9.75 8.95
CA PRO A 72 -37.36 -9.62 10.25
C PRO A 72 -36.55 -10.15 11.42
N ASP A 73 -35.71 -11.20 11.19
CA ASP A 73 -34.95 -11.86 12.24
C ASP A 73 -33.67 -12.50 11.66
N ILE A 74 -32.52 -11.97 12.02
CA ILE A 74 -31.21 -12.47 11.53
C ILE A 74 -30.78 -13.78 12.22
N SER A 75 -31.39 -14.12 13.37
CA SER A 75 -31.12 -15.36 14.09
C SER A 75 -31.77 -16.60 13.49
N ARG A 76 -32.60 -16.43 12.45
CA ARG A 76 -33.25 -17.49 11.70
C ARG A 76 -32.83 -17.48 10.25
N PRO A 77 -32.90 -18.61 9.53
CA PRO A 77 -32.60 -18.65 8.08
C PRO A 77 -33.44 -17.64 7.29
N LEU A 78 -32.82 -16.85 6.43
CA LEU A 78 -33.52 -15.87 5.57
C LEU A 78 -34.62 -16.53 4.74
N ALA A 79 -34.40 -17.76 4.27
CA ALA A 79 -35.37 -18.53 3.50
C ALA A 79 -36.68 -18.81 4.27
N GLU A 80 -36.62 -18.90 5.61
CA GLU A 80 -37.79 -19.17 6.46
C GLU A 80 -38.55 -17.90 6.84
N VAL A 81 -37.82 -16.80 7.10
CA VAL A 81 -38.39 -15.56 7.62
C VAL A 81 -38.64 -14.50 6.54
N GLY A 82 -38.23 -14.76 5.29
CA GLY A 82 -38.48 -13.84 4.19
C GLY A 82 -37.46 -12.70 4.11
N GLY A 83 -36.16 -12.97 4.31
CA GLY A 83 -35.08 -12.00 4.16
C GLY A 83 -34.57 -11.89 2.73
N VAL A 84 -33.88 -10.77 2.40
CA VAL A 84 -33.31 -10.50 1.09
C VAL A 84 -31.97 -9.74 1.19
N VAL A 85 -31.03 -10.10 0.32
CA VAL A 85 -29.81 -9.31 0.09
C VAL A 85 -30.19 -8.12 -0.81
N VAL A 86 -29.96 -6.92 -0.35
CA VAL A 86 -30.31 -5.67 -1.03
C VAL A 86 -29.13 -5.10 -1.80
N GLU A 87 -27.94 -5.13 -1.20
CA GLU A 87 -26.73 -4.50 -1.74
C GLU A 87 -25.48 -5.24 -1.32
N VAL A 88 -24.44 -5.16 -2.18
CA VAL A 88 -23.10 -5.66 -1.88
C VAL A 88 -22.09 -4.55 -2.15
N ASN A 89 -21.42 -4.11 -1.08
CA ASN A 89 -20.49 -2.99 -1.09
C ASN A 89 -19.04 -3.49 -1.14
N ALA A 90 -18.27 -3.10 -2.16
CA ALA A 90 -16.85 -3.45 -2.32
C ALA A 90 -15.91 -2.71 -1.36
N ALA A 91 -16.35 -1.58 -0.79
CA ALA A 91 -15.60 -0.79 0.17
C ALA A 91 -16.45 -0.48 1.40
N PRO A 92 -16.73 -1.48 2.26
CA PRO A 92 -17.62 -1.30 3.40
C PRO A 92 -17.01 -0.41 4.48
N GLY A 93 -17.85 0.40 5.12
CA GLY A 93 -17.44 1.16 6.30
C GLY A 93 -17.27 0.26 7.52
N PHE A 94 -16.24 0.49 8.33
CA PHE A 94 -15.97 -0.31 9.53
C PHE A 94 -16.56 0.26 10.81
N ARG A 95 -16.97 1.54 10.78
CA ARG A 95 -17.39 2.27 11.99
C ARG A 95 -18.52 1.57 12.75
N MET A 96 -19.54 1.06 12.05
CA MET A 96 -20.69 0.40 12.68
C MET A 96 -20.29 -0.88 13.43
N HIS A 97 -19.21 -1.52 13.03
CA HIS A 97 -18.69 -2.73 13.68
C HIS A 97 -17.71 -2.41 14.80
N THR A 98 -16.83 -1.43 14.61
CA THR A 98 -15.81 -1.05 15.61
C THR A 98 -16.38 -0.21 16.74
N TYR A 99 -17.43 0.59 16.46
CA TYR A 99 -18.10 1.47 17.43
C TYR A 99 -19.62 1.37 17.28
N PRO A 100 -20.23 0.21 17.57
CA PRO A 100 -21.70 0.07 17.55
C PRO A 100 -22.34 0.94 18.63
N SER A 101 -23.58 1.38 18.39
CA SER A 101 -24.36 2.11 19.40
C SER A 101 -24.77 1.21 20.56
N GLN A 102 -24.93 -0.08 20.29
CA GLN A 102 -25.27 -1.12 21.27
C GLN A 102 -24.55 -2.43 20.90
N GLY A 103 -24.21 -3.24 21.90
CA GLY A 103 -23.54 -4.52 21.74
C GLY A 103 -22.00 -4.41 21.83
N LYS A 104 -21.28 -5.37 21.28
CA LYS A 104 -19.83 -5.50 21.40
C LYS A 104 -19.10 -4.88 20.20
N PRO A 105 -18.06 -4.06 20.42
CA PRO A 105 -17.13 -3.71 19.33
C PRO A 105 -16.50 -4.95 18.69
N ARG A 106 -16.40 -4.97 17.36
CA ARG A 106 -15.77 -6.04 16.59
C ARG A 106 -14.55 -5.51 15.85
N ASP A 107 -13.41 -6.18 16.01
CA ASP A 107 -12.17 -5.82 15.31
C ASP A 107 -12.15 -6.35 13.86
N VAL A 108 -13.02 -5.80 13.04
CA VAL A 108 -13.06 -6.11 11.61
C VAL A 108 -11.82 -5.58 10.87
N ALA A 109 -11.22 -4.48 11.37
CA ALA A 109 -10.00 -3.93 10.79
C ALA A 109 -8.81 -4.86 10.99
N GLY A 110 -8.64 -5.43 12.18
CA GLY A 110 -7.61 -6.44 12.45
C GLY A 110 -7.78 -7.69 11.59
N ALA A 111 -9.01 -8.14 11.36
CA ALA A 111 -9.28 -9.27 10.46
C ALA A 111 -8.83 -8.96 9.01
N VAL A 112 -9.11 -7.74 8.50
CA VAL A 112 -8.66 -7.30 7.18
C VAL A 112 -7.14 -7.20 7.11
N ILE A 113 -6.48 -6.62 8.10
CA ILE A 113 -5.02 -6.51 8.15
C ILE A 113 -4.38 -7.91 8.18
N ASN A 114 -4.90 -8.84 8.97
CA ASN A 114 -4.38 -10.21 9.04
C ASN A 114 -4.60 -10.98 7.73
N MET A 115 -5.65 -10.68 6.98
CA MET A 115 -5.89 -11.26 5.65
C MET A 115 -4.87 -10.71 4.63
N LEU A 116 -4.65 -9.40 4.60
CA LEU A 116 -3.73 -8.75 3.67
C LEU A 116 -2.26 -9.04 4.01
N PHE A 117 -1.94 -9.08 5.29
CA PHE A 117 -0.58 -9.29 5.82
C PHE A 117 -0.59 -10.42 6.86
N PRO A 118 -0.65 -11.68 6.43
CA PRO A 118 -0.68 -12.82 7.35
C PRO A 118 0.53 -12.81 8.29
N PRO A 119 0.36 -13.17 9.57
CA PRO A 119 1.46 -13.26 10.52
C PRO A 119 2.64 -14.09 9.99
N GLY A 120 3.85 -13.55 10.11
CA GLY A 120 5.08 -14.20 9.61
C GLY A 120 5.34 -14.05 8.10
N LYS A 121 4.45 -13.41 7.35
CA LYS A 121 4.70 -13.00 5.95
C LYS A 121 5.26 -11.59 5.91
N SER A 122 6.21 -11.36 4.99
CA SER A 122 6.69 -10.00 4.75
C SER A 122 5.58 -9.14 4.16
N SER A 123 5.38 -7.93 4.70
CA SER A 123 4.45 -6.94 4.17
C SER A 123 5.07 -6.07 3.07
N ARG A 124 6.28 -6.39 2.65
CA ARG A 124 7.03 -5.61 1.66
C ARG A 124 7.86 -6.51 0.77
N VAL A 125 8.07 -6.08 -0.45
CA VAL A 125 8.99 -6.72 -1.40
C VAL A 125 10.42 -6.22 -1.17
N PRO A 126 11.45 -7.04 -1.43
CA PRO A 126 12.84 -6.58 -1.44
C PRO A 126 13.05 -5.48 -2.48
N ILE A 127 13.80 -4.45 -2.09
CA ILE A 127 14.10 -3.29 -2.93
C ILE A 127 15.61 -3.22 -3.16
N LEU A 128 16.00 -3.24 -4.44
CA LEU A 128 17.35 -2.99 -4.92
C LEU A 128 17.37 -1.61 -5.57
N ALA A 129 18.07 -0.64 -5.00
CA ALA A 129 18.14 0.73 -5.51
C ALA A 129 19.51 0.99 -6.16
N VAL A 130 19.51 1.55 -7.36
CA VAL A 130 20.74 1.82 -8.13
C VAL A 130 20.85 3.30 -8.43
N THR A 131 21.97 3.92 -8.06
CA THR A 131 22.31 5.30 -8.43
C THR A 131 23.75 5.43 -8.91
N GLY A 132 24.04 6.56 -9.49
CA GLY A 132 25.35 6.91 -10.05
C GLY A 132 25.22 8.03 -11.07
N THR A 133 26.31 8.55 -11.57
CA THR A 133 26.29 9.43 -12.75
C THR A 133 26.04 8.61 -13.98
N ASN A 134 26.81 7.55 -14.22
CA ASN A 134 26.73 6.68 -15.37
C ASN A 134 26.47 5.23 -14.99
N GLY A 135 25.91 4.43 -15.90
CA GLY A 135 25.72 2.99 -15.77
C GLY A 135 24.45 2.55 -15.02
N LYS A 136 23.65 3.46 -14.50
CA LYS A 136 22.41 3.17 -13.74
C LYS A 136 21.47 2.22 -14.48
N THR A 137 21.02 2.62 -15.66
CA THR A 137 20.06 1.86 -16.48
C THR A 137 20.58 0.46 -16.84
N THR A 138 21.86 0.37 -17.25
CA THR A 138 22.51 -0.91 -17.57
C THR A 138 22.54 -1.83 -16.36
N THR A 139 22.96 -1.30 -15.20
CA THR A 139 23.02 -2.07 -13.95
C THR A 139 21.63 -2.49 -13.48
N THR A 140 20.65 -1.60 -13.53
CA THR A 140 19.26 -1.89 -13.17
C THR A 140 18.69 -3.02 -14.04
N ARG A 141 18.88 -2.96 -15.35
CA ARG A 141 18.42 -4.00 -16.28
C ARG A 141 19.13 -5.33 -16.06
N LEU A 142 20.46 -5.30 -15.80
CA LEU A 142 21.23 -6.51 -15.52
C LEU A 142 20.76 -7.18 -14.23
N LEU A 143 20.57 -6.41 -13.16
CA LEU A 143 20.04 -6.92 -11.90
C LEU A 143 18.63 -7.48 -12.06
N ALA A 144 17.74 -6.76 -12.75
CA ALA A 144 16.39 -7.26 -13.04
C ALA A 144 16.45 -8.58 -13.81
N HIS A 145 17.34 -8.70 -14.80
CA HIS A 145 17.54 -9.95 -15.53
C HIS A 145 18.03 -11.08 -14.62
N ILE A 146 19.03 -10.83 -13.77
CA ILE A 146 19.56 -11.84 -12.83
C ILE A 146 18.47 -12.31 -11.86
N VAL A 147 17.71 -11.38 -11.29
CA VAL A 147 16.64 -11.72 -10.33
C VAL A 147 15.52 -12.52 -11.04
N LYS A 148 15.17 -12.19 -12.28
CA LYS A 148 14.19 -12.98 -13.06
C LYS A 148 14.58 -14.45 -13.21
N GLN A 149 15.90 -14.78 -13.27
CA GLN A 149 16.35 -16.17 -13.36
C GLN A 149 15.99 -17.01 -12.12
N THR A 150 15.61 -16.38 -11.01
CA THR A 150 15.11 -17.05 -9.80
C THR A 150 13.62 -17.40 -9.87
N GLY A 151 12.94 -17.11 -10.98
CA GLY A 151 11.50 -17.31 -11.16
C GLY A 151 10.61 -16.25 -10.51
N LYS A 152 11.22 -15.14 -10.03
CA LYS A 152 10.52 -14.02 -9.41
C LYS A 152 9.98 -13.04 -10.44
N THR A 153 8.80 -12.47 -10.18
CA THR A 153 8.29 -11.33 -10.93
C THR A 153 9.01 -10.06 -10.47
N VAL A 154 9.79 -9.47 -11.37
CA VAL A 154 10.58 -8.27 -11.08
C VAL A 154 9.88 -7.03 -11.62
N GLY A 155 9.62 -6.06 -10.75
CA GLY A 155 9.28 -4.71 -11.15
C GLY A 155 10.56 -3.85 -11.20
N TYR A 156 10.80 -3.11 -12.31
CA TYR A 156 11.98 -2.25 -12.39
C TYR A 156 11.70 -0.95 -13.14
N THR A 157 12.44 0.10 -12.75
CA THR A 157 12.33 1.45 -13.32
C THR A 157 13.64 1.90 -13.93
N THR A 158 13.58 2.54 -15.10
CA THR A 158 14.72 3.06 -15.83
C THR A 158 14.40 4.40 -16.49
N THR A 159 15.39 5.05 -17.11
CA THR A 159 15.22 6.29 -17.89
C THR A 159 14.34 6.12 -19.13
N ASP A 160 14.04 4.91 -19.55
CA ASP A 160 13.23 4.64 -20.75
C ASP A 160 11.89 3.98 -20.44
N GLY A 161 11.64 3.59 -19.17
CA GLY A 161 10.34 3.06 -18.79
C GLY A 161 10.27 2.39 -17.43
N THR A 162 9.04 2.04 -17.05
CA THR A 162 8.68 1.17 -15.93
C THR A 162 8.22 -0.18 -16.48
N TYR A 163 8.74 -1.24 -15.92
CA TYR A 163 8.52 -2.61 -16.37
C TYR A 163 8.06 -3.49 -15.22
N ILE A 164 7.10 -4.38 -15.48
CA ILE A 164 6.68 -5.44 -14.57
C ILE A 164 6.77 -6.78 -15.32
N GLY A 165 7.61 -7.67 -14.82
CA GLY A 165 7.97 -8.88 -15.58
C GLY A 165 8.58 -8.52 -16.92
N ASP A 166 7.92 -8.93 -18.02
CA ASP A 166 8.34 -8.62 -19.38
C ASP A 166 7.52 -7.49 -20.04
N CYS A 167 6.55 -6.92 -19.30
CA CYS A 167 5.67 -5.88 -19.81
C CYS A 167 6.22 -4.48 -19.54
N LEU A 168 6.29 -3.63 -20.57
CA LEU A 168 6.46 -2.19 -20.41
C LEU A 168 5.11 -1.57 -20.00
N VAL A 169 5.04 -1.08 -18.76
CA VAL A 169 3.81 -0.53 -18.16
C VAL A 169 3.70 0.97 -18.42
N ASP A 170 4.81 1.68 -18.34
CA ASP A 170 4.88 3.12 -18.58
C ASP A 170 6.16 3.48 -19.31
N ARG A 171 6.07 4.36 -20.31
CA ARG A 171 7.18 4.75 -21.18
C ARG A 171 7.66 6.16 -20.82
N GLY A 172 8.97 6.35 -20.71
CA GLY A 172 9.59 7.64 -20.45
C GLY A 172 10.61 7.58 -19.31
N ASP A 173 11.11 8.74 -18.89
CA ASP A 173 12.04 8.83 -17.75
C ASP A 173 11.32 8.53 -16.43
N ASN A 174 11.45 7.27 -16.02
CA ASN A 174 10.77 6.70 -14.85
C ASN A 174 11.74 6.46 -13.67
N THR A 175 12.76 7.30 -13.50
CA THR A 175 13.76 7.22 -12.44
C THR A 175 13.36 7.97 -11.16
N GLY A 176 12.10 8.34 -11.04
CA GLY A 176 11.56 9.11 -9.94
C GLY A 176 10.67 8.32 -8.98
N PRO A 177 10.25 8.95 -7.87
CA PRO A 177 9.49 8.28 -6.80
C PRO A 177 8.08 7.83 -7.20
N GLN A 178 7.46 8.43 -8.22
CA GLN A 178 6.14 8.01 -8.70
C GLN A 178 6.22 6.62 -9.33
N SER A 179 7.21 6.40 -10.19
CA SER A 179 7.44 5.11 -10.84
C SER A 179 7.86 4.03 -9.83
N ALA A 180 8.66 4.40 -8.82
CA ALA A 180 8.97 3.51 -7.71
C ALA A 180 7.70 3.07 -6.96
N ARG A 181 6.79 4.01 -6.66
CA ARG A 181 5.51 3.70 -6.00
C ARG A 181 4.62 2.81 -6.87
N LEU A 182 4.56 3.03 -8.19
CA LEU A 182 3.80 2.19 -9.10
C LEU A 182 4.26 0.72 -8.99
N ILE A 183 5.57 0.47 -9.01
CA ILE A 183 6.13 -0.87 -8.81
C ILE A 183 5.79 -1.44 -7.43
N LEU A 184 5.95 -0.64 -6.37
CA LEU A 184 5.76 -1.10 -4.99
C LEU A 184 4.30 -1.32 -4.60
N GLN A 185 3.36 -0.78 -5.37
CA GLN A 185 1.92 -0.98 -5.19
C GLN A 185 1.36 -2.15 -6.00
N ASP A 186 2.14 -2.69 -6.94
CA ASP A 186 1.68 -3.80 -7.77
C ASP A 186 1.79 -5.13 -6.99
N PRO A 187 0.66 -5.82 -6.75
CA PRO A 187 0.64 -7.04 -5.95
C PRO A 187 1.29 -8.25 -6.63
N THR A 188 1.63 -8.15 -7.92
CA THR A 188 2.29 -9.22 -8.68
C THR A 188 3.80 -9.15 -8.59
N VAL A 189 4.37 -8.04 -8.10
CA VAL A 189 5.81 -7.84 -7.98
C VAL A 189 6.36 -8.55 -6.75
N ASP A 190 7.34 -9.43 -6.95
CA ASP A 190 8.07 -10.10 -5.88
C ASP A 190 9.35 -9.36 -5.45
N VAL A 191 9.98 -8.61 -6.37
CA VAL A 191 11.23 -7.87 -6.13
C VAL A 191 11.21 -6.58 -6.96
N ALA A 192 11.61 -5.47 -6.35
CA ALA A 192 11.73 -4.18 -7.03
C ALA A 192 13.20 -3.82 -7.28
N VAL A 193 13.55 -3.45 -8.53
CA VAL A 193 14.87 -2.93 -8.91
C VAL A 193 14.70 -1.50 -9.43
N LEU A 194 15.09 -0.52 -8.64
CA LEU A 194 14.73 0.87 -8.86
C LEU A 194 15.94 1.72 -9.23
N GLU A 195 15.91 2.33 -10.39
CA GLU A 195 16.88 3.35 -10.79
C GLU A 195 16.53 4.67 -10.08
N ALA A 196 17.48 5.24 -9.35
CA ALA A 196 17.32 6.51 -8.66
C ALA A 196 18.21 7.58 -9.27
N ALA A 197 17.63 8.46 -10.09
CA ALA A 197 18.32 9.58 -10.68
C ALA A 197 18.27 10.83 -9.83
N ARG A 198 19.26 11.71 -10.00
CA ARG A 198 19.39 12.98 -9.29
C ARG A 198 18.09 13.80 -9.26
N GLY A 199 17.47 13.97 -10.42
CA GLY A 199 16.27 14.80 -10.54
C GLY A 199 15.09 14.29 -9.74
N GLY A 200 14.91 12.97 -9.64
CA GLY A 200 13.90 12.34 -8.81
C GLY A 200 14.18 12.56 -7.31
N ILE A 201 15.42 12.26 -6.87
CA ILE A 201 15.85 12.39 -5.47
C ILE A 201 15.65 13.84 -4.98
N LEU A 202 16.09 14.83 -5.76
CA LEU A 202 15.99 16.25 -5.40
C LEU A 202 14.54 16.73 -5.26
N ARG A 203 13.67 16.37 -6.20
CA ARG A 203 12.31 16.90 -6.25
C ARG A 203 11.37 16.22 -5.26
N SER A 204 11.52 14.92 -5.03
CA SER A 204 10.47 14.16 -4.35
C SER A 204 11.00 12.93 -3.59
N GLY A 205 12.31 12.80 -3.43
CA GLY A 205 12.94 11.68 -2.73
C GLY A 205 12.94 10.37 -3.52
N LEU A 206 13.01 9.25 -2.83
CA LEU A 206 13.20 7.92 -3.42
C LEU A 206 11.89 7.18 -3.74
N GLY A 207 10.77 7.57 -3.10
CA GLY A 207 9.49 6.86 -3.19
C GLY A 207 9.37 5.64 -2.27
N PHE A 208 10.42 5.35 -1.48
CA PHE A 208 10.48 4.33 -0.43
C PHE A 208 11.29 4.84 0.76
N ASN A 209 11.07 4.26 1.93
CA ASN A 209 11.74 4.69 3.18
C ASN A 209 13.05 3.94 3.45
N ALA A 210 13.16 2.70 2.98
CA ALA A 210 14.35 1.88 3.12
C ALA A 210 14.42 0.83 2.00
N CYS A 211 15.64 0.37 1.69
CA CYS A 211 15.89 -0.68 0.71
C CYS A 211 16.78 -1.78 1.31
N ASP A 212 16.82 -2.94 0.66
CA ASP A 212 17.60 -4.09 1.09
C ASP A 212 19.01 -4.05 0.48
N LEU A 213 19.12 -3.45 -0.71
CA LEU A 213 20.39 -3.27 -1.41
C LEU A 213 20.44 -1.87 -2.02
N GLY A 214 21.51 -1.12 -1.73
CA GLY A 214 21.81 0.18 -2.33
C GLY A 214 23.11 0.13 -3.10
N ILE A 215 23.09 0.44 -4.40
CA ILE A 215 24.26 0.36 -5.29
C ILE A 215 24.60 1.76 -5.78
N ILE A 216 25.83 2.20 -5.47
CA ILE A 216 26.35 3.49 -5.90
C ILE A 216 27.52 3.26 -6.86
N LEU A 217 27.28 3.57 -8.15
CA LEU A 217 28.22 3.22 -9.21
C LEU A 217 29.40 4.19 -9.32
N ASN A 218 29.12 5.48 -9.42
CA ASN A 218 30.12 6.55 -9.58
C ASN A 218 29.49 7.93 -9.38
N VAL A 219 30.34 8.91 -9.12
CA VAL A 219 29.97 10.33 -9.06
C VAL A 219 30.96 11.13 -9.89
N ALA A 220 30.49 11.70 -11.00
CA ALA A 220 31.30 12.56 -11.87
C ALA A 220 30.60 13.91 -12.08
N ALA A 221 31.34 14.90 -12.53
CA ALA A 221 30.85 16.23 -12.87
C ALA A 221 29.91 16.14 -14.09
N ASP A 222 28.63 15.92 -13.84
CA ASP A 222 27.58 15.84 -14.84
C ASP A 222 26.35 16.65 -14.37
N HIS A 223 25.85 17.50 -15.25
CA HIS A 223 24.70 18.37 -14.98
C HIS A 223 24.83 19.24 -13.70
N LEU A 224 26.03 19.73 -13.37
CA LEU A 224 26.21 20.70 -12.27
C LEU A 224 25.47 22.03 -12.62
N GLY A 225 25.11 22.80 -11.58
CA GLY A 225 24.38 24.06 -11.72
C GLY A 225 22.87 23.96 -11.85
N ILE A 226 22.29 22.75 -11.67
CA ILE A 226 20.83 22.56 -11.67
C ILE A 226 20.37 22.19 -10.25
N GLY A 227 19.41 22.96 -9.71
CA GLY A 227 18.78 22.70 -8.41
C GLY A 227 19.76 22.79 -7.23
N ASP A 228 20.52 23.86 -7.16
CA ASP A 228 21.51 24.17 -6.10
C ASP A 228 22.66 23.18 -5.92
N ILE A 229 22.81 22.22 -6.85
CA ILE A 229 23.93 21.27 -6.88
C ILE A 229 25.02 21.82 -7.81
N ASN A 230 26.03 22.44 -7.24
CA ASN A 230 27.11 23.15 -7.96
C ASN A 230 28.45 22.42 -7.94
N THR A 231 28.61 21.43 -7.03
CA THR A 231 29.85 20.68 -6.90
C THR A 231 29.63 19.17 -6.94
N VAL A 232 30.68 18.42 -7.25
CA VAL A 232 30.66 16.96 -7.31
C VAL A 232 30.42 16.37 -5.91
N GLU A 233 30.92 17.03 -4.86
CA GLU A 233 30.72 16.64 -3.46
C GLU A 233 29.24 16.78 -3.06
N GLN A 234 28.58 17.85 -3.48
CA GLN A 234 27.13 18.01 -3.26
C GLN A 234 26.34 16.92 -4.00
N LEU A 235 26.77 16.58 -5.22
CA LEU A 235 26.15 15.48 -5.98
C LEU A 235 26.40 14.12 -5.31
N ALA A 236 27.59 13.90 -4.77
CA ALA A 236 27.92 12.71 -3.99
C ALA A 236 27.04 12.63 -2.73
N HIS A 237 26.88 13.75 -2.01
CA HIS A 237 26.00 13.81 -0.85
C HIS A 237 24.53 13.49 -1.19
N LEU A 238 24.02 14.02 -2.29
CA LEU A 238 22.67 13.69 -2.75
C LEU A 238 22.51 12.19 -3.07
N LYS A 239 23.48 11.59 -3.76
CA LYS A 239 23.45 10.17 -4.12
C LYS A 239 23.64 9.24 -2.91
N SER A 240 24.35 9.71 -1.85
CA SER A 240 24.56 8.92 -0.64
C SER A 240 23.26 8.54 0.08
N VAL A 241 22.17 9.28 -0.15
CA VAL A 241 20.83 8.96 0.39
C VAL A 241 20.42 7.53 0.04
N VAL A 242 20.76 7.03 -1.15
CA VAL A 242 20.45 5.64 -1.55
C VAL A 242 21.19 4.64 -0.65
N ALA A 243 22.45 4.88 -0.32
CA ALA A 243 23.22 4.02 0.58
C ALA A 243 22.77 4.17 2.04
N GLU A 244 22.43 5.38 2.47
CA GLU A 244 21.99 5.69 3.83
C GLU A 244 20.61 5.12 4.18
N THR A 245 19.75 4.86 3.15
CA THR A 245 18.43 4.23 3.32
C THR A 245 18.47 2.71 3.30
N VAL A 246 19.65 2.10 3.16
CA VAL A 246 19.76 0.63 3.24
C VAL A 246 19.53 0.18 4.70
N PHE A 247 18.75 -0.88 4.87
CA PHE A 247 18.53 -1.49 6.18
C PHE A 247 19.83 -1.92 6.84
N PRO A 248 19.94 -1.90 8.17
CA PRO A 248 21.15 -2.35 8.88
C PRO A 248 21.59 -3.79 8.56
N HIS A 249 20.64 -4.64 8.19
CA HIS A 249 20.90 -6.03 7.78
C HIS A 249 21.11 -6.19 6.26
N GLY A 250 20.91 -5.12 5.49
CA GLY A 250 21.10 -5.09 4.04
C GLY A 250 22.54 -4.73 3.65
N TYR A 251 22.77 -4.50 2.36
CA TYR A 251 24.09 -4.18 1.82
C TYR A 251 24.09 -2.87 1.03
N ALA A 252 25.05 -1.99 1.34
CA ALA A 252 25.43 -0.89 0.47
C ALA A 252 26.64 -1.32 -0.38
N ILE A 253 26.47 -1.38 -1.69
CA ILE A 253 27.51 -1.76 -2.65
C ILE A 253 28.13 -0.49 -3.22
N LEU A 254 29.40 -0.25 -2.90
CA LEU A 254 30.11 0.98 -3.19
C LEU A 254 31.29 0.74 -4.13
N ASN A 255 31.46 1.63 -5.11
CA ASN A 255 32.64 1.62 -5.98
C ASN A 255 33.89 2.10 -5.21
N ALA A 256 34.85 1.21 -5.00
CA ALA A 256 36.11 1.53 -4.34
C ALA A 256 37.06 2.36 -5.21
N ASP A 257 36.87 2.39 -6.52
CA ASP A 257 37.69 3.18 -7.44
C ASP A 257 37.26 4.66 -7.50
N ASP A 258 36.12 5.00 -6.95
CA ASP A 258 35.63 6.37 -6.83
C ASP A 258 35.74 6.83 -5.36
N PRO A 259 36.69 7.77 -5.06
CA PRO A 259 36.92 8.21 -3.68
C PRO A 259 35.69 8.82 -2.99
N LEU A 260 34.82 9.50 -3.75
CA LEU A 260 33.60 10.10 -3.20
C LEU A 260 32.58 9.03 -2.84
N VAL A 261 32.46 7.98 -3.68
CA VAL A 261 31.58 6.84 -3.39
C VAL A 261 32.13 6.02 -2.22
N ALA A 262 33.42 5.69 -2.21
CA ALA A 262 34.05 4.95 -1.12
C ALA A 262 33.90 5.66 0.23
N ALA A 263 34.00 7.00 0.25
CA ALA A 263 33.84 7.81 1.46
C ALA A 263 32.41 7.76 2.06
N MET A 264 31.39 7.38 1.27
CA MET A 264 30.00 7.25 1.74
C MET A 264 29.86 6.17 2.83
N ALA A 265 30.74 5.18 2.85
CA ALA A 265 30.74 4.12 3.86
C ALA A 265 30.67 4.63 5.30
N LYS A 266 31.26 5.80 5.59
CA LYS A 266 31.24 6.43 6.92
C LYS A 266 29.86 6.85 7.41
N ARG A 267 28.89 6.95 6.49
CA ARG A 267 27.50 7.42 6.75
C ARG A 267 26.48 6.28 6.74
N VAL A 268 26.90 5.11 6.30
CA VAL A 268 26.03 3.95 6.10
C VAL A 268 25.97 3.11 7.37
N LYS A 269 24.77 2.69 7.76
CA LYS A 269 24.54 1.78 8.90
C LYS A 269 24.45 0.32 8.47
N ALA A 270 24.30 0.07 7.18
CA ALA A 270 24.22 -1.25 6.58
C ALA A 270 25.60 -1.91 6.45
N GLN A 271 25.62 -3.17 6.07
CA GLN A 271 26.85 -3.85 5.69
C GLN A 271 27.39 -3.23 4.38
N ILE A 272 28.71 -3.09 4.29
CA ILE A 272 29.36 -2.54 3.11
C ILE A 272 29.97 -3.66 2.28
N ALA A 273 29.68 -3.63 0.98
CA ALA A 273 30.42 -4.40 -0.01
C ALA A 273 31.06 -3.45 -1.03
N TYR A 274 32.29 -3.71 -1.38
CA TYR A 274 32.99 -2.89 -2.38
C TYR A 274 33.18 -3.66 -3.68
N PHE A 275 33.15 -2.95 -4.79
CA PHE A 275 33.63 -3.43 -6.09
C PHE A 275 34.71 -2.50 -6.66
N SER A 276 35.59 -3.03 -7.46
CA SER A 276 36.68 -2.31 -8.10
C SER A 276 37.06 -3.00 -9.42
N LEU A 277 37.48 -2.21 -10.40
CA LEU A 277 38.12 -2.70 -11.61
C LEU A 277 39.64 -2.89 -11.40
N ASN A 278 40.19 -2.28 -10.33
CA ASN A 278 41.58 -2.41 -9.98
C ASN A 278 41.78 -3.57 -8.98
N PRO A 279 42.39 -4.70 -9.36
CA PRO A 279 42.62 -5.83 -8.48
C PRO A 279 43.55 -5.51 -7.29
N ASN A 280 44.24 -4.38 -7.34
CA ASN A 280 45.15 -3.90 -6.27
C ASN A 280 44.55 -2.74 -5.45
N ASN A 281 43.26 -2.48 -5.58
CA ASN A 281 42.62 -1.43 -4.81
C ASN A 281 42.70 -1.72 -3.28
N PRO A 282 43.32 -0.82 -2.48
CA PRO A 282 43.58 -1.05 -1.06
C PRO A 282 42.33 -1.17 -0.18
N ILE A 283 41.14 -0.72 -0.70
CA ILE A 283 39.85 -0.80 -0.01
C ILE A 283 39.25 -2.20 -0.14
N VAL A 284 39.54 -2.91 -1.26
CA VAL A 284 38.95 -4.22 -1.57
C VAL A 284 39.84 -5.38 -1.07
N ARG A 285 41.12 -5.11 -0.79
CA ARG A 285 42.06 -6.05 -0.17
C ARG A 285 42.00 -5.96 1.35
#